data_58fef5cde0b089835ac6dbe644877ca0
#
_entry.id   58fef5cde0b089835ac6dbe644877ca0
#
_cell.length_a   1.000
_cell.length_b   1.000
_cell.length_c   1.000
_cell.angle_alpha   90.00
_cell.angle_beta   90.00
_cell.angle_gamma   90.00
#
_symmetry.space_group_name_H-M   'P 1'
#
loop_
_entity.id
_entity.type
_entity.pdbx_description
1 polymer ?
#
loop_
_entity_poly.entity_id
_entity_poly.type
_entity_poly.pdbx_seq_one_letter_code
_entity_poly.pdbx_strand_id
1 'polypeptide(L)'
;MNINEIKPNPSNPRIIKDDKFKKLVKSIQDFPQMLELRPIVIDENNIVLGGNMRLKACIEAGLKDVPVKQAKDLTQQQKNEFIIKDNVGFGEWDWDDLANNWNDEEVIEWGLDIPNFDTGSFADQNKELSLDDVTDSMSINLKYTEEQYYIVKEQLLKIAPTPEQAIWKLLGND
;
A
#
# COMPACT_ATOMS: atom_id res chain seq x y z
N MET A 1 -24.27 -5.26 -15.92
CA MET A 1 -24.97 -6.42 -15.28
C MET A 1 -25.52 -5.94 -13.95
N ASN A 2 -26.74 -6.39 -13.61
CA ASN A 2 -27.33 -6.01 -12.33
C ASN A 2 -26.48 -6.58 -11.18
N ILE A 3 -26.14 -5.76 -10.19
CA ILE A 3 -25.22 -6.12 -9.11
C ILE A 3 -25.76 -7.25 -8.22
N ASN A 4 -27.10 -7.38 -8.12
CA ASN A 4 -27.75 -8.42 -7.34
C ASN A 4 -27.66 -9.82 -7.98
N GLU A 5 -27.28 -9.91 -9.26
CA GLU A 5 -27.08 -11.17 -9.97
C GLU A 5 -25.67 -11.72 -9.77
N ILE A 6 -24.76 -10.91 -9.22
CA ILE A 6 -23.36 -11.26 -9.00
C ILE A 6 -23.19 -11.83 -7.60
N LYS A 7 -22.55 -13.00 -7.53
CA LYS A 7 -22.32 -13.71 -6.27
C LYS A 7 -20.89 -13.51 -5.81
N PRO A 8 -20.67 -12.95 -4.61
CA PRO A 8 -19.33 -12.88 -4.06
C PRO A 8 -18.75 -14.29 -3.88
N ASN A 9 -17.44 -14.41 -4.07
CA ASN A 9 -16.75 -15.68 -3.87
C ASN A 9 -16.32 -15.83 -2.40
N PRO A 10 -16.90 -16.76 -1.65
CA PRO A 10 -16.56 -16.98 -0.24
C PRO A 10 -15.15 -17.59 -0.05
N SER A 11 -14.64 -18.26 -1.08
CA SER A 11 -13.31 -18.88 -1.06
C SER A 11 -12.17 -17.94 -1.47
N ASN A 12 -12.45 -16.66 -1.69
CA ASN A 12 -11.40 -15.68 -2.00
C ASN A 12 -10.59 -15.36 -0.73
N PRO A 13 -9.28 -15.67 -0.68
CA PRO A 13 -8.47 -15.50 0.51
C PRO A 13 -8.11 -14.03 0.82
N ARG A 14 -8.39 -13.10 -0.11
CA ARG A 14 -8.05 -11.70 0.05
C ARG A 14 -9.01 -10.99 0.99
N ILE A 15 -8.44 -10.30 1.97
CA ILE A 15 -9.15 -9.42 2.89
C ILE A 15 -8.74 -7.96 2.65
N ILE A 16 -9.57 -7.03 3.06
CA ILE A 16 -9.29 -5.59 3.02
C ILE A 16 -9.57 -4.99 4.39
N LYS A 17 -8.71 -4.11 4.87
CA LYS A 17 -8.93 -3.34 6.11
C LYS A 17 -9.93 -2.22 5.86
N ASP A 18 -10.66 -1.81 6.90
CA ASP A 18 -11.76 -0.83 6.81
C ASP A 18 -11.34 0.49 6.16
N ASP A 19 -10.17 1.03 6.51
CA ASP A 19 -9.70 2.29 5.94
C ASP A 19 -9.39 2.18 4.44
N LYS A 20 -8.77 1.07 4.01
CA LYS A 20 -8.55 0.79 2.58
C LYS A 20 -9.85 0.52 1.85
N PHE A 21 -10.82 -0.07 2.52
CA PHE A 21 -12.14 -0.29 1.95
C PHE A 21 -12.88 1.03 1.70
N LYS A 22 -12.85 1.98 2.65
CA LYS A 22 -13.41 3.32 2.48
C LYS A 22 -12.76 4.08 1.33
N LYS A 23 -11.42 4.01 1.21
CA LYS A 23 -10.70 4.59 0.06
C LYS A 23 -11.15 3.96 -1.27
N LEU A 24 -11.37 2.64 -1.31
CA LEU A 24 -11.87 1.96 -2.50
C LEU A 24 -13.29 2.40 -2.86
N VAL A 25 -14.19 2.56 -1.89
CA VAL A 25 -15.55 3.09 -2.11
C VAL A 25 -15.50 4.49 -2.68
N LYS A 26 -14.71 5.38 -2.05
CA LYS A 26 -14.51 6.76 -2.54
C LYS A 26 -13.95 6.77 -3.96
N SER A 27 -12.94 5.99 -4.25
CA SER A 27 -12.33 5.89 -5.59
C SER A 27 -13.35 5.48 -6.66
N ILE A 28 -14.29 4.57 -6.36
CA ILE A 28 -15.35 4.17 -7.27
C ILE A 28 -16.37 5.30 -7.48
N GLN A 29 -16.68 6.07 -6.44
CA GLN A 29 -17.59 7.22 -6.52
C GLN A 29 -16.99 8.37 -7.33
N ASP A 30 -15.70 8.67 -7.12
CA ASP A 30 -14.99 9.76 -7.77
C ASP A 30 -14.63 9.44 -9.23
N PHE A 31 -14.30 8.18 -9.52
CA PHE A 31 -13.93 7.75 -10.87
C PHE A 31 -14.62 6.46 -11.31
N PRO A 32 -15.95 6.45 -11.50
CA PRO A 32 -16.71 5.24 -11.86
C PRO A 32 -16.30 4.64 -13.21
N GLN A 33 -15.77 5.43 -14.16
CA GLN A 33 -15.29 4.95 -15.46
C GLN A 33 -14.13 3.94 -15.31
N MET A 34 -13.41 3.96 -14.18
CA MET A 34 -12.38 2.97 -13.88
C MET A 34 -12.94 1.55 -13.86
N LEU A 35 -14.23 1.35 -13.56
CA LEU A 35 -14.87 0.05 -13.58
C LEU A 35 -14.96 -0.55 -14.98
N GLU A 36 -15.11 0.28 -16.03
CA GLU A 36 -15.07 -0.18 -17.42
C GLU A 36 -13.68 -0.67 -17.83
N LEU A 37 -12.65 0.00 -17.36
CA LEU A 37 -11.26 -0.35 -17.63
C LEU A 37 -10.80 -1.57 -16.83
N ARG A 38 -11.39 -1.78 -15.65
CA ARG A 38 -11.07 -2.87 -14.74
C ARG A 38 -12.35 -3.53 -14.20
N PRO A 39 -13.10 -4.25 -15.04
CA PRO A 39 -14.39 -4.83 -14.68
C PRO A 39 -14.25 -5.93 -13.63
N ILE A 40 -15.38 -6.30 -13.03
CA ILE A 40 -15.47 -7.48 -12.17
C ILE A 40 -15.44 -8.72 -13.06
N VAL A 41 -14.58 -9.68 -12.74
CA VAL A 41 -14.47 -10.94 -13.47
C VAL A 41 -15.32 -12.00 -12.76
N ILE A 42 -16.25 -12.61 -13.49
CA ILE A 42 -17.15 -13.64 -12.99
C ILE A 42 -17.02 -14.94 -13.79
N ASP A 43 -17.39 -16.05 -13.19
CA ASP A 43 -17.54 -17.34 -13.89
C ASP A 43 -18.92 -17.47 -14.55
N GLU A 44 -19.18 -18.66 -15.13
CA GLU A 44 -20.46 -19.02 -15.76
C GLU A 44 -21.66 -19.07 -14.77
N ASN A 45 -21.40 -19.14 -13.47
CA ASN A 45 -22.41 -19.15 -12.40
C ASN A 45 -22.58 -17.76 -11.73
N ASN A 46 -21.98 -16.72 -12.34
CA ASN A 46 -21.92 -15.36 -11.81
C ASN A 46 -21.14 -15.25 -10.48
N ILE A 47 -20.25 -16.21 -10.17
CA ILE A 47 -19.38 -16.14 -9.00
C ILE A 47 -18.15 -15.33 -9.34
N VAL A 48 -17.80 -14.39 -8.48
CA VAL A 48 -16.63 -13.52 -8.69
C VAL A 48 -15.34 -14.33 -8.63
N LEU A 49 -14.54 -14.24 -9.67
CA LEU A 49 -13.16 -14.72 -9.73
C LEU A 49 -12.17 -13.59 -9.42
N GLY A 50 -12.40 -12.39 -9.94
CA GLY A 50 -11.59 -11.20 -9.70
C GLY A 50 -12.41 -9.96 -9.37
N GLY A 51 -11.98 -9.18 -8.38
CA GLY A 51 -12.67 -7.97 -7.96
C GLY A 51 -13.72 -8.15 -6.85
N ASN A 52 -13.58 -9.15 -5.98
CA ASN A 52 -14.50 -9.41 -4.88
C ASN A 52 -14.68 -8.20 -3.94
N MET A 53 -13.57 -7.49 -3.61
CA MET A 53 -13.64 -6.26 -2.82
C MET A 53 -14.25 -5.10 -3.61
N ARG A 54 -14.03 -5.06 -4.92
CA ARG A 54 -14.64 -4.08 -5.83
C ARG A 54 -16.15 -4.26 -5.90
N LEU A 55 -16.65 -5.52 -5.96
CA LEU A 55 -18.09 -5.80 -5.88
C LEU A 55 -18.68 -5.24 -4.57
N LYS A 56 -18.05 -5.52 -3.43
CA LYS A 56 -18.50 -5.00 -2.13
C LYS A 56 -18.53 -3.47 -2.11
N ALA A 57 -17.49 -2.84 -2.64
CA ALA A 57 -17.39 -1.39 -2.68
C ALA A 57 -18.42 -0.76 -3.65
N CYS A 58 -18.75 -1.41 -4.76
CA CYS A 58 -19.83 -0.99 -5.66
C CYS A 58 -21.19 -1.05 -4.98
N ILE A 59 -21.45 -2.09 -4.18
CA ILE A 59 -22.70 -2.22 -3.38
C ILE A 59 -22.76 -1.06 -2.36
N GLU A 60 -21.70 -0.82 -1.62
CA GLU A 60 -21.63 0.26 -0.63
C GLU A 60 -21.76 1.65 -1.28
N ALA A 61 -21.20 1.82 -2.48
CA ALA A 61 -21.36 3.05 -3.27
C ALA A 61 -22.77 3.21 -3.87
N GLY A 62 -23.66 2.24 -3.72
CA GLY A 62 -25.06 2.29 -4.18
C GLY A 62 -25.26 2.07 -5.67
N LEU A 63 -24.30 1.46 -6.36
CA LEU A 63 -24.42 1.14 -7.78
C LEU A 63 -25.42 0.01 -8.02
N LYS A 64 -26.26 0.16 -9.03
CA LYS A 64 -27.26 -0.87 -9.42
C LYS A 64 -26.73 -1.80 -10.49
N ASP A 65 -25.93 -1.27 -11.39
CA ASP A 65 -25.32 -1.99 -12.50
C ASP A 65 -23.82 -1.78 -12.50
N VAL A 66 -23.08 -2.83 -12.81
CA VAL A 66 -21.61 -2.80 -12.89
C VAL A 66 -21.12 -3.53 -14.13
N PRO A 67 -20.02 -3.08 -14.74
CA PRO A 67 -19.38 -3.79 -15.82
C PRO A 67 -18.77 -5.10 -15.32
N VAL A 68 -19.01 -6.16 -16.08
CA VAL A 68 -18.48 -7.49 -15.79
C VAL A 68 -17.78 -8.09 -17.00
N LYS A 69 -16.78 -8.90 -16.75
CA LYS A 69 -16.16 -9.78 -17.74
C LYS A 69 -16.42 -11.21 -17.34
N GLN A 70 -17.13 -11.95 -18.17
CA GLN A 70 -17.35 -13.38 -17.91
C GLN A 70 -16.18 -14.20 -18.42
N ALA A 71 -15.56 -14.96 -17.53
CA ALA A 71 -14.56 -15.96 -17.84
C ALA A 71 -15.31 -17.27 -18.18
N LYS A 72 -15.17 -17.74 -19.41
CA LYS A 72 -15.81 -18.96 -19.91
C LYS A 72 -14.78 -20.07 -20.06
N ASP A 73 -15.26 -21.31 -19.98
CA ASP A 73 -14.48 -22.50 -20.31
C ASP A 73 -13.20 -22.70 -19.47
N LEU A 74 -13.18 -22.15 -18.24
CA LEU A 74 -12.09 -22.37 -17.29
C LEU A 74 -12.36 -23.62 -16.43
N THR A 75 -11.35 -24.48 -16.31
CA THR A 75 -11.37 -25.56 -15.31
C THR A 75 -11.34 -24.98 -13.89
N GLN A 76 -11.75 -25.76 -12.89
CA GLN A 76 -11.70 -25.33 -11.50
C GLN A 76 -10.25 -24.96 -11.06
N GLN A 77 -9.26 -25.68 -11.55
CA GLN A 77 -7.86 -25.36 -11.28
C GLN A 77 -7.47 -23.99 -11.86
N GLN A 78 -7.88 -23.68 -13.10
CA GLN A 78 -7.63 -22.38 -13.72
C GLN A 78 -8.35 -21.24 -13.01
N LYS A 79 -9.59 -21.48 -12.51
CA LYS A 79 -10.30 -20.49 -11.68
C LYS A 79 -9.54 -20.19 -10.39
N ASN A 80 -9.05 -21.22 -9.71
CA ASN A 80 -8.25 -21.06 -8.49
C ASN A 80 -6.91 -20.32 -8.78
N GLU A 81 -6.24 -20.69 -9.85
CA GLU A 81 -5.01 -20.05 -10.31
C GLU A 81 -5.25 -18.57 -10.63
N PHE A 82 -6.35 -18.26 -11.31
CA PHE A 82 -6.74 -16.88 -11.63
C PHE A 82 -6.93 -16.05 -10.36
N ILE A 83 -7.66 -16.57 -9.35
CA ILE A 83 -7.90 -15.87 -8.08
C ILE A 83 -6.57 -15.49 -7.40
N ILE A 84 -5.59 -16.37 -7.42
CA ILE A 84 -4.27 -16.08 -6.84
C ILE A 84 -3.51 -15.07 -7.68
N LYS A 85 -3.39 -15.31 -9.00
CA LYS A 85 -2.62 -14.44 -9.91
C LYS A 85 -3.17 -13.01 -10.01
N ASP A 86 -4.50 -12.84 -9.96
CA ASP A 86 -5.14 -11.51 -9.95
C ASP A 86 -4.80 -10.70 -8.69
N ASN A 87 -4.37 -11.36 -7.63
CA ASN A 87 -4.04 -10.75 -6.35
C ASN A 87 -2.54 -10.68 -6.05
N VAL A 88 -1.69 -11.32 -6.85
CA VAL A 88 -0.23 -11.21 -6.72
C VAL A 88 0.23 -9.91 -7.38
N GLY A 89 0.84 -9.03 -6.59
CA GLY A 89 1.50 -7.84 -7.10
C GLY A 89 2.84 -8.22 -7.74
N PHE A 90 2.93 -8.12 -9.06
CA PHE A 90 4.18 -8.25 -9.78
C PHE A 90 4.74 -6.85 -10.03
N GLY A 91 5.83 -6.51 -9.36
CA GLY A 91 6.48 -5.22 -9.51
C GLY A 91 6.53 -4.43 -8.21
N GLU A 92 7.41 -3.48 -8.19
CA GLU A 92 7.63 -2.54 -7.12
C GLU A 92 7.42 -1.11 -7.66
N TRP A 93 7.15 -0.18 -6.78
CA TRP A 93 7.05 1.22 -7.13
C TRP A 93 8.43 1.83 -7.20
N ASP A 94 8.71 2.57 -8.26
CA ASP A 94 9.85 3.48 -8.31
C ASP A 94 9.49 4.72 -7.49
N TRP A 95 9.98 4.73 -6.25
CA TRP A 95 9.67 5.81 -5.31
C TRP A 95 10.32 7.14 -5.70
N ASP A 96 11.47 7.09 -6.38
CA ASP A 96 12.15 8.28 -6.87
C ASP A 96 11.37 8.91 -8.03
N ASP A 97 10.85 8.09 -8.94
CA ASP A 97 9.99 8.57 -10.03
C ASP A 97 8.68 9.15 -9.48
N LEU A 98 8.06 8.47 -8.51
CA LEU A 98 6.85 8.96 -7.86
C LEU A 98 7.08 10.31 -7.17
N ALA A 99 8.16 10.45 -6.41
CA ALA A 99 8.47 11.69 -5.70
C ALA A 99 8.80 12.86 -6.63
N ASN A 100 9.39 12.60 -7.80
CA ASN A 100 9.84 13.66 -8.70
C ASN A 100 8.81 14.05 -9.77
N ASN A 101 7.92 13.13 -10.18
CA ASN A 101 7.07 13.30 -11.35
C ASN A 101 5.57 13.22 -11.05
N TRP A 102 5.19 12.85 -9.83
CA TRP A 102 3.79 12.70 -9.43
C TRP A 102 3.46 13.60 -8.23
N ASN A 103 2.20 14.02 -8.13
CA ASN A 103 1.73 14.75 -6.96
C ASN A 103 1.46 13.75 -5.83
N ASP A 104 2.17 13.85 -4.73
CA ASP A 104 2.10 12.93 -3.58
C ASP A 104 0.73 12.98 -2.89
N GLU A 105 0.09 14.15 -2.76
CA GLU A 105 -1.25 14.29 -2.19
C GLU A 105 -2.29 13.54 -3.03
N GLU A 106 -2.23 13.68 -4.37
CA GLU A 106 -3.12 12.97 -5.29
C GLU A 106 -2.91 11.47 -5.25
N VAL A 107 -1.66 11.01 -5.27
CA VAL A 107 -1.31 9.58 -5.24
C VAL A 107 -1.78 8.94 -3.93
N ILE A 108 -1.67 9.63 -2.80
CA ILE A 108 -2.21 9.19 -1.50
C ILE A 108 -3.73 9.15 -1.52
N GLU A 109 -4.39 10.18 -2.10
CA GLU A 109 -5.84 10.22 -2.23
C GLU A 109 -6.36 9.07 -3.10
N TRP A 110 -5.64 8.72 -4.18
CA TRP A 110 -5.96 7.58 -5.04
C TRP A 110 -5.71 6.22 -4.38
N GLY A 111 -5.13 6.21 -3.18
CA GLY A 111 -5.06 5.02 -2.32
C GLY A 111 -3.70 4.36 -2.24
N LEU A 112 -2.66 4.93 -2.85
CA LEU A 112 -1.30 4.43 -2.66
C LEU A 112 -0.85 4.71 -1.23
N ASP A 113 -0.37 3.67 -0.54
CA ASP A 113 0.31 3.85 0.74
C ASP A 113 1.78 4.18 0.44
N ILE A 114 2.14 5.44 0.55
CA ILE A 114 3.53 5.85 0.47
C ILE A 114 4.21 5.41 1.79
N PRO A 115 5.34 4.67 1.74
CA PRO A 115 6.10 4.39 2.95
C PRO A 115 6.42 5.72 3.64
N ASN A 116 6.17 5.80 4.95
CA ASN A 116 6.61 6.96 5.73
C ASN A 116 8.14 7.01 5.69
N PHE A 117 8.68 7.63 4.68
CA PHE A 117 9.95 8.33 4.83
C PHE A 117 9.62 9.45 5.80
N ASP A 118 10.25 9.47 6.95
CA ASP A 118 10.00 10.47 8.01
C ASP A 118 10.18 11.88 7.43
N THR A 119 9.12 12.41 6.80
CA THR A 119 9.09 13.76 6.21
C THR A 119 8.95 14.85 7.28
N GLY A 120 8.87 14.45 8.55
CA GLY A 120 8.78 15.36 9.69
C GLY A 120 10.03 16.24 9.89
N SER A 121 11.05 16.07 9.06
CA SER A 121 12.33 16.77 9.18
C SER A 121 12.73 17.62 7.97
N PHE A 122 12.14 17.43 6.80
CA PHE A 122 12.63 18.11 5.59
C PHE A 122 12.10 19.54 5.41
N ALA A 123 10.90 19.86 5.86
CA ALA A 123 10.35 21.22 5.76
C ALA A 123 11.07 22.19 6.71
N ASP A 124 11.57 21.72 7.85
CA ASP A 124 12.34 22.54 8.81
C ASP A 124 13.86 22.57 8.49
N GLN A 125 14.37 21.69 7.64
CA GLN A 125 15.77 21.60 7.26
C GLN A 125 16.12 22.34 5.97
N ASN A 126 15.16 22.90 5.23
CA ASN A 126 15.42 23.80 4.10
C ASN A 126 15.82 25.22 4.55
N LYS A 127 16.63 25.32 5.59
CA LYS A 127 17.55 26.44 5.76
C LYS A 127 18.75 26.14 4.89
N GLU A 128 18.97 26.99 3.88
CA GLU A 128 20.14 27.07 3.00
C GLU A 128 21.28 26.13 3.40
N LEU A 129 21.26 24.89 2.87
CA LEU A 129 22.41 23.98 2.96
C LEU A 129 23.50 24.59 2.05
N SER A 130 24.54 25.10 2.64
CA SER A 130 25.74 25.41 1.90
C SER A 130 26.34 24.10 1.35
N LEU A 131 26.95 24.15 0.17
CA LEU A 131 27.60 23.02 -0.50
C LEU A 131 28.69 22.29 0.34
N ASP A 132 29.05 22.86 1.50
CA ASP A 132 30.03 22.28 2.42
C ASP A 132 29.44 21.31 3.46
N ASP A 133 28.09 21.17 3.55
CA ASP A 133 27.40 20.30 4.51
C ASP A 133 26.98 18.93 3.95
N VAL A 134 27.36 18.58 2.72
CA VAL A 134 27.11 17.24 2.17
C VAL A 134 28.14 16.28 2.75
N THR A 135 27.90 15.81 3.96
CA THR A 135 28.59 14.64 4.48
C THR A 135 27.94 13.39 3.91
N ASP A 136 28.73 12.51 3.27
CA ASP A 136 28.33 11.16 2.89
C ASP A 136 27.88 10.39 4.14
N SER A 137 26.60 10.48 4.51
CA SER A 137 26.05 9.77 5.65
C SER A 137 25.49 8.42 5.19
N MET A 138 26.00 7.34 5.77
CA MET A 138 25.46 5.99 5.64
C MET A 138 24.60 5.64 6.86
N SER A 139 23.50 4.94 6.68
CA SER A 139 22.63 4.52 7.77
C SER A 139 22.68 3.00 8.01
N ILE A 140 22.57 2.60 9.27
CA ILE A 140 22.39 1.20 9.67
C ILE A 140 21.03 1.07 10.34
N ASN A 141 20.14 0.27 9.74
CA ASN A 141 18.81 0.03 10.27
C ASN A 141 18.79 -1.25 11.12
N LEU A 142 18.48 -1.10 12.41
CA LEU A 142 18.33 -2.20 13.35
C LEU A 142 16.86 -2.37 13.72
N LYS A 143 16.35 -3.61 13.74
CA LYS A 143 14.96 -3.92 14.11
C LYS A 143 14.91 -4.49 15.52
N TYR A 144 14.08 -3.89 16.37
CA TYR A 144 13.83 -4.31 17.75
C TYR A 144 12.33 -4.53 17.96
N THR A 145 11.99 -5.35 18.97
CA THR A 145 10.64 -5.33 19.53
C THR A 145 10.43 -4.00 20.28
N GLU A 146 9.20 -3.63 20.57
CA GLU A 146 8.89 -2.38 21.27
C GLU A 146 9.64 -2.31 22.63
N GLU A 147 9.61 -3.38 23.42
CA GLU A 147 10.30 -3.46 24.69
C GLU A 147 11.82 -3.32 24.54
N GLN A 148 12.41 -4.02 23.57
CA GLN A 148 13.84 -3.93 23.28
C GLN A 148 14.27 -2.53 22.85
N TYR A 149 13.43 -1.87 22.04
CA TYR A 149 13.71 -0.52 21.57
C TYR A 149 13.87 0.48 22.71
N TYR A 150 12.93 0.47 23.66
CA TYR A 150 13.02 1.40 24.82
C TYR A 150 14.23 1.10 25.71
N ILE A 151 14.55 -0.17 25.95
CA ILE A 151 15.71 -0.56 26.74
C ILE A 151 17.02 -0.10 26.05
N VAL A 152 17.17 -0.40 24.78
CA VAL A 152 18.40 -0.05 24.02
C VAL A 152 18.54 1.46 23.92
N LYS A 153 17.46 2.18 23.60
CA LYS A 153 17.47 3.65 23.51
C LYS A 153 17.89 4.29 24.83
N GLU A 154 17.32 3.85 25.96
CA GLU A 154 17.68 4.37 27.29
C GLU A 154 19.14 4.13 27.63
N GLN A 155 19.66 2.96 27.28
CA GLN A 155 21.06 2.61 27.54
C GLN A 155 22.03 3.42 26.68
N LEU A 156 21.73 3.63 25.41
CA LEU A 156 22.56 4.42 24.53
C LEU A 156 22.60 5.90 24.97
N LEU A 157 21.47 6.46 25.39
CA LEU A 157 21.39 7.86 25.87
C LEU A 157 22.14 8.10 27.20
N LYS A 158 22.49 7.03 27.95
CA LYS A 158 23.39 7.12 29.12
C LYS A 158 24.86 7.29 28.73
N ILE A 159 25.22 6.87 27.50
CA ILE A 159 26.61 6.87 27.00
C ILE A 159 26.92 8.17 26.25
N ALA A 160 25.99 8.66 25.43
CA ALA A 160 26.13 9.89 24.68
C ALA A 160 24.79 10.57 24.42
N PRO A 161 24.78 11.87 24.05
CA PRO A 161 23.55 12.63 23.78
C PRO A 161 22.68 12.07 22.65
N THR A 162 23.26 11.38 21.67
CA THR A 162 22.52 10.69 20.60
C THR A 162 22.89 9.21 20.52
N PRO A 163 21.95 8.35 20.06
CA PRO A 163 22.23 6.92 19.89
C PRO A 163 23.40 6.64 18.94
N GLU A 164 23.56 7.43 17.89
CA GLU A 164 24.65 7.31 16.92
C GLU A 164 26.01 7.54 17.57
N GLN A 165 26.13 8.60 18.34
CA GLN A 165 27.35 8.95 19.10
C GLN A 165 27.65 7.90 20.17
N ALA A 166 26.62 7.34 20.79
CA ALA A 166 26.76 6.28 21.77
C ALA A 166 27.32 5.00 21.13
N ILE A 167 26.79 4.61 19.98
CA ILE A 167 27.27 3.46 19.21
C ILE A 167 28.72 3.71 18.76
N TRP A 168 29.03 4.91 18.26
CA TRP A 168 30.37 5.30 17.84
C TRP A 168 31.40 5.13 18.95
N LYS A 169 31.07 5.59 20.16
CA LYS A 169 31.91 5.43 21.36
C LYS A 169 32.04 3.96 21.79
N LEU A 170 30.97 3.18 21.73
CA LEU A 170 30.99 1.75 22.05
C LEU A 170 31.91 0.94 21.13
N LEU A 171 32.09 1.41 19.90
CA LEU A 171 33.00 0.81 18.90
C LEU A 171 34.45 1.24 19.08
N GLY A 172 34.77 2.01 20.15
CA GLY A 172 36.13 2.42 20.49
C GLY A 172 36.63 3.65 19.72
N ASN A 173 35.70 4.46 19.22
CA ASN A 173 36.02 5.74 18.56
C ASN A 173 35.66 6.89 19.53
N ASP A 174 36.58 7.79 19.80
CA ASP A 174 36.39 9.01 20.62
C ASP A 174 35.80 10.16 19.80
#